data_26be84f0a8cb30f450a5603fe45ab5ef
#
_entry.id   26be84f0a8cb30f450a5603fe45ab5ef
#
_cell.length_a   1.000
_cell.length_b   1.000
_cell.length_c   1.000
_cell.angle_alpha   90.00
_cell.angle_beta   90.00
_cell.angle_gamma   90.00
#
_symmetry.space_group_name_H-M   'P 1'
#
loop_
_entity.id
_entity.type
_entity.pdbx_description
1 polymer ?
#
loop_
_entity_poly.entity_id
_entity_poly.type
_entity_poly.pdbx_seq_one_letter_code
_entity_poly.pdbx_strand_id
1 'polypeptide(L)'
;MIARDTAFDPRLLSATTRALADAAPEADRTGNFPWAGIRAVHQSGLLESTVAARYGGAGATLHEAATILAALGRGDPSVALISAMTIFNHLGQATKSHWPEDLYKRLLIQAKQHPLLLNAARVEPELGSPARGGLPATVARRTASGWSITGRKRFVTGAYGLTHFLVWAHTDETPARVGTFVVPNELPGIHVIENWNSLGMRASGSHDVEYTDVEIPQENVIDLVDPSVAQQDNRAHAAITLALTALYLGVAEAAQEAFIRFAHERVPANLGHPIARTERFVTLSGEIDLLVSGARQIIFDALKDKQAEAEKHIRARLLAGRQLRDAVQIAVRGIGNPGLGNELGLERHFRDIQSVLVHAPQEDTSISILGRAAFDRWNRTEADRSNNSKNIPILRTA
;
A
#
# COMPACT_ATOMS: atom_id res chain seq x y z
N MET A 1 -0.11 27.58 -21.08
CA MET A 1 -0.33 26.33 -20.31
C MET A 1 0.32 26.55 -18.96
N ILE A 2 -0.46 26.86 -17.92
CA ILE A 2 0.05 27.05 -16.55
C ILE A 2 0.54 25.68 -16.09
N ALA A 3 1.82 25.54 -15.78
CA ALA A 3 2.35 24.32 -15.18
C ALA A 3 1.55 24.05 -13.89
N ARG A 4 0.90 22.90 -13.79
CA ARG A 4 0.29 22.48 -12.54
C ARG A 4 1.42 22.17 -11.57
N ASP A 5 1.42 22.82 -10.40
CA ASP A 5 2.42 22.56 -9.35
C ASP A 5 2.33 21.14 -8.79
N THR A 6 1.20 20.45 -9.00
CA THR A 6 0.94 19.05 -8.58
C THR A 6 0.16 18.29 -9.65
N ALA A 7 0.35 16.96 -9.70
CA ALA A 7 -0.34 16.07 -10.62
C ALA A 7 -1.82 15.84 -10.26
N PHE A 8 -2.35 16.46 -9.21
CA PHE A 8 -3.74 16.39 -8.77
C PHE A 8 -4.23 17.74 -8.28
N ASP A 9 -5.55 17.95 -8.27
CA ASP A 9 -6.15 19.15 -7.69
C ASP A 9 -6.33 18.99 -6.16
N PRO A 10 -5.67 19.81 -5.31
CA PRO A 10 -5.81 19.73 -3.86
C PRO A 10 -7.24 19.91 -3.34
N ARG A 11 -8.09 20.67 -4.07
CA ARG A 11 -9.49 20.88 -3.70
C ARG A 11 -10.31 19.60 -3.91
N LEU A 12 -10.12 18.94 -5.04
CA LEU A 12 -10.76 17.65 -5.33
C LEU A 12 -10.28 16.60 -4.33
N LEU A 13 -8.99 16.53 -4.03
CA LEU A 13 -8.44 15.62 -3.03
C LEU A 13 -9.10 15.83 -1.66
N SER A 14 -9.21 17.09 -1.21
CA SER A 14 -9.87 17.43 0.06
C SER A 14 -11.38 17.07 0.07
N ALA A 15 -12.08 17.34 -1.03
CA ALA A 15 -13.49 16.97 -1.17
C ALA A 15 -13.69 15.46 -1.15
N THR A 16 -12.84 14.72 -1.86
CA THR A 16 -12.85 13.26 -1.87
C THR A 16 -12.59 12.70 -0.47
N THR A 17 -11.57 13.20 0.25
CA THR A 17 -11.28 12.78 1.62
C THR A 17 -12.51 12.91 2.54
N ARG A 18 -13.24 14.02 2.45
CA ARG A 18 -14.47 14.22 3.24
C ARG A 18 -15.56 13.20 2.85
N ALA A 19 -15.81 13.02 1.56
CA ALA A 19 -16.80 12.05 1.08
C ALA A 19 -16.48 10.62 1.54
N LEU A 20 -15.18 10.26 1.60
CA LEU A 20 -14.75 8.99 2.15
C LEU A 20 -15.01 8.90 3.66
N ALA A 21 -14.68 9.95 4.42
CA ALA A 21 -14.90 9.96 5.88
C ALA A 21 -16.38 9.81 6.25
N ASP A 22 -17.28 10.42 5.46
CA ASP A 22 -18.73 10.31 5.65
C ASP A 22 -19.25 8.90 5.36
N ALA A 23 -18.69 8.18 4.37
CA ALA A 23 -19.13 6.85 3.98
C ALA A 23 -18.48 5.70 4.78
N ALA A 24 -17.30 5.92 5.35
CA ALA A 24 -16.47 4.91 5.98
C ALA A 24 -17.12 4.18 7.17
N PRO A 25 -17.91 4.83 8.06
CA PRO A 25 -18.54 4.14 9.19
C PRO A 25 -19.48 3.01 8.77
N GLU A 26 -20.27 3.20 7.73
CA GLU A 26 -21.18 2.17 7.23
C GLU A 26 -20.43 1.05 6.52
N ALA A 27 -19.42 1.38 5.71
CA ALA A 27 -18.59 0.41 5.03
C ALA A 27 -17.83 -0.49 6.04
N ASP A 28 -17.25 0.10 7.08
CA ASP A 28 -16.59 -0.65 8.15
C ASP A 28 -17.56 -1.53 8.94
N ARG A 29 -18.74 -1.01 9.29
CA ARG A 29 -19.76 -1.74 10.06
C ARG A 29 -20.26 -2.99 9.32
N THR A 30 -20.48 -2.88 8.01
CA THR A 30 -21.03 -3.97 7.19
C THR A 30 -19.95 -4.89 6.63
N GLY A 31 -18.71 -4.39 6.43
CA GLY A 31 -17.68 -5.07 5.67
C GLY A 31 -17.96 -5.16 4.18
N ASN A 32 -19.02 -4.51 3.69
CA ASN A 32 -19.36 -4.50 2.25
C ASN A 32 -18.33 -3.71 1.45
N PHE A 33 -18.21 -4.06 0.17
CA PHE A 33 -17.31 -3.35 -0.73
C PHE A 33 -17.70 -1.86 -0.83
N PRO A 34 -16.75 -0.92 -0.65
CA PRO A 34 -17.04 0.51 -0.43
C PRO A 34 -17.26 1.28 -1.74
N TRP A 35 -18.27 0.90 -2.53
CA TRP A 35 -18.55 1.47 -3.85
C TRP A 35 -18.71 2.99 -3.86
N ALA A 36 -19.30 3.56 -2.82
CA ALA A 36 -19.45 5.02 -2.73
C ALA A 36 -18.09 5.72 -2.70
N GLY A 37 -17.16 5.23 -1.87
CA GLY A 37 -15.80 5.74 -1.80
C GLY A 37 -15.02 5.53 -3.08
N ILE A 38 -15.07 4.35 -3.68
CA ILE A 38 -14.39 4.05 -4.95
C ILE A 38 -14.90 4.97 -6.07
N ARG A 39 -16.20 5.21 -6.17
CA ARG A 39 -16.75 6.16 -7.16
C ARG A 39 -16.26 7.59 -6.91
N ALA A 40 -16.16 8.03 -5.66
CA ALA A 40 -15.64 9.36 -5.34
C ALA A 40 -14.17 9.51 -5.76
N VAL A 41 -13.33 8.48 -5.51
CA VAL A 41 -11.92 8.49 -5.95
C VAL A 41 -11.80 8.48 -7.48
N HIS A 42 -12.62 7.69 -8.17
CA HIS A 42 -12.65 7.66 -9.63
C HIS A 42 -13.09 9.01 -10.23
N GLN A 43 -14.20 9.57 -9.76
CA GLN A 43 -14.72 10.87 -10.24
C GLN A 43 -13.74 12.03 -10.05
N SER A 44 -12.86 11.95 -9.07
CA SER A 44 -11.79 12.92 -8.85
C SER A 44 -10.54 12.70 -9.72
N GLY A 45 -10.49 11.61 -10.51
CA GLY A 45 -9.35 11.24 -11.35
C GLY A 45 -8.13 10.74 -10.57
N LEU A 46 -8.29 10.41 -9.29
CA LEU A 46 -7.17 10.03 -8.43
C LEU A 46 -6.72 8.58 -8.67
N LEU A 47 -7.60 7.69 -9.16
CA LEU A 47 -7.22 6.32 -9.52
C LEU A 47 -6.17 6.29 -10.64
N GLU A 48 -6.30 7.19 -11.62
CA GLU A 48 -5.44 7.31 -12.79
C GLU A 48 -4.32 8.34 -12.61
N SER A 49 -4.13 8.89 -11.40
CA SER A 49 -3.19 9.99 -11.13
C SER A 49 -1.76 9.69 -11.59
N THR A 50 -1.31 8.44 -11.49
CA THR A 50 0.04 8.00 -11.86
C THR A 50 0.17 7.52 -13.31
N VAL A 51 -0.91 7.52 -14.10
CA VAL A 51 -0.84 7.21 -15.53
C VAL A 51 0.10 8.20 -16.21
N ALA A 52 1.06 7.69 -16.98
CA ALA A 52 2.08 8.52 -17.63
C ALA A 52 1.48 9.51 -18.63
N ALA A 53 2.15 10.66 -18.81
CA ALA A 53 1.73 11.71 -19.75
C ALA A 53 1.62 11.21 -21.20
N ARG A 54 2.46 10.25 -21.62
CA ARG A 54 2.39 9.61 -22.95
C ARG A 54 1.07 8.89 -23.22
N TYR A 55 0.32 8.55 -22.16
CA TYR A 55 -1.02 7.96 -22.23
C TYR A 55 -2.13 8.95 -21.88
N GLY A 56 -1.80 10.24 -21.76
CA GLY A 56 -2.74 11.31 -21.41
C GLY A 56 -3.03 11.45 -19.92
N GLY A 57 -2.26 10.78 -19.05
CA GLY A 57 -2.40 10.88 -17.60
C GLY A 57 -1.65 12.06 -16.98
N ALA A 58 -1.83 12.26 -15.68
CA ALA A 58 -1.19 13.34 -14.93
C ALA A 58 0.29 13.04 -14.60
N GLY A 59 0.69 11.78 -14.57
CA GLY A 59 2.06 11.37 -14.32
C GLY A 59 2.54 11.62 -12.89
N ALA A 60 1.65 11.47 -11.90
CA ALA A 60 2.00 11.64 -10.50
C ALA A 60 3.20 10.76 -10.10
N THR A 61 4.11 11.35 -9.37
CA THR A 61 5.29 10.69 -8.82
C THR A 61 4.91 9.79 -7.65
N LEU A 62 5.83 8.92 -7.20
CA LEU A 62 5.63 8.11 -6.00
C LEU A 62 5.38 8.96 -4.74
N HIS A 63 6.03 10.12 -4.63
CA HIS A 63 5.82 11.07 -3.54
C HIS A 63 4.39 11.66 -3.57
N GLU A 64 3.90 12.04 -4.75
CA GLU A 64 2.51 12.53 -4.91
C GLU A 64 1.49 11.41 -4.69
N ALA A 65 1.76 10.18 -5.15
CA ALA A 65 0.94 9.02 -4.84
C ALA A 65 0.84 8.79 -3.32
N ALA A 66 1.94 8.88 -2.57
CA ALA A 66 1.93 8.81 -1.11
C ALA A 66 1.09 9.94 -0.48
N THR A 67 1.14 11.16 -1.03
CA THR A 67 0.30 12.28 -0.58
C THR A 67 -1.19 12.00 -0.80
N ILE A 68 -1.54 11.46 -1.96
CA ILE A 68 -2.92 11.03 -2.27
C ILE A 68 -3.35 9.95 -1.28
N LEU A 69 -2.53 8.92 -1.08
CA LEU A 69 -2.85 7.81 -0.17
C LEU A 69 -3.02 8.25 1.28
N ALA A 70 -2.23 9.22 1.77
CA ALA A 70 -2.41 9.79 3.10
C ALA A 70 -3.79 10.47 3.22
N ALA A 71 -4.17 11.28 2.24
CA ALA A 71 -5.46 11.95 2.24
C ALA A 71 -6.64 10.95 2.13
N LEU A 72 -6.56 9.95 1.25
CA LEU A 72 -7.58 8.91 1.15
C LEU A 72 -7.66 8.08 2.44
N GLY A 73 -6.51 7.70 3.04
CA GLY A 73 -6.45 6.95 4.29
C GLY A 73 -7.03 7.71 5.48
N ARG A 74 -6.95 9.05 5.49
CA ARG A 74 -7.63 9.89 6.48
C ARG A 74 -9.15 9.81 6.37
N GLY A 75 -9.70 9.61 5.17
CA GLY A 75 -11.13 9.41 4.96
C GLY A 75 -11.55 7.96 5.20
N ASP A 76 -11.02 7.04 4.42
CA ASP A 76 -11.28 5.60 4.51
C ASP A 76 -10.04 4.80 4.10
N PRO A 77 -9.36 4.14 5.04
CA PRO A 77 -8.17 3.38 4.74
C PRO A 77 -8.44 2.12 3.87
N SER A 78 -9.64 1.55 3.89
CA SER A 78 -10.02 0.44 3.02
C SER A 78 -10.09 0.89 1.56
N VAL A 79 -10.73 2.03 1.29
CA VAL A 79 -10.76 2.66 -0.05
C VAL A 79 -9.36 3.06 -0.48
N ALA A 80 -8.55 3.63 0.43
CA ALA A 80 -7.17 3.99 0.15
C ALA A 80 -6.33 2.77 -0.27
N LEU A 81 -6.48 1.63 0.44
CA LEU A 81 -5.77 0.40 0.13
C LEU A 81 -6.18 -0.17 -1.23
N ILE A 82 -7.49 -0.24 -1.54
CA ILE A 82 -7.99 -0.71 -2.83
C ILE A 82 -7.45 0.19 -3.95
N SER A 83 -7.54 1.51 -3.79
CA SER A 83 -7.05 2.49 -4.76
C SER A 83 -5.54 2.41 -4.97
N ALA A 84 -4.76 2.16 -3.89
CA ALA A 84 -3.32 2.04 -3.95
C ALA A 84 -2.87 0.94 -4.91
N MET A 85 -3.59 -0.18 -4.98
CA MET A 85 -3.27 -1.29 -5.88
C MET A 85 -3.29 -0.82 -7.34
N THR A 86 -4.31 -0.07 -7.74
CA THR A 86 -4.43 0.50 -9.10
C THR A 86 -3.39 1.59 -9.35
N ILE A 87 -3.24 2.54 -8.44
CA ILE A 87 -2.28 3.66 -8.52
C ILE A 87 -0.85 3.13 -8.72
N PHE A 88 -0.44 2.10 -7.97
CA PHE A 88 0.90 1.53 -8.09
C PHE A 88 1.10 0.71 -9.37
N ASN A 89 0.06 0.07 -9.90
CA ASN A 89 0.14 -0.59 -11.20
C ASN A 89 0.36 0.42 -12.34
N HIS A 90 -0.36 1.54 -12.33
CA HIS A 90 -0.13 2.62 -13.28
C HIS A 90 1.26 3.26 -13.11
N LEU A 91 1.73 3.47 -11.87
CA LEU A 91 3.08 3.98 -11.60
C LEU A 91 4.16 3.04 -12.13
N GLY A 92 3.99 1.73 -11.94
CA GLY A 92 4.88 0.71 -12.48
C GLY A 92 5.00 0.81 -14.00
N GLN A 93 3.88 0.91 -14.69
CA GLN A 93 3.83 1.08 -16.15
C GLN A 93 4.40 2.43 -16.62
N ALA A 94 4.25 3.48 -15.80
CA ALA A 94 4.83 4.80 -16.10
C ALA A 94 6.36 4.78 -16.01
N THR A 95 6.92 4.04 -15.04
CA THR A 95 8.35 3.95 -14.76
C THR A 95 9.06 2.99 -15.71
N LYS A 96 8.50 1.80 -15.89
CA LYS A 96 9.03 0.75 -16.76
C LYS A 96 7.88 0.09 -17.49
N SER A 97 7.81 0.30 -18.82
CA SER A 97 6.73 -0.21 -19.66
C SER A 97 6.81 -1.74 -19.73
N HIS A 98 5.92 -2.45 -19.06
CA HIS A 98 5.88 -3.92 -19.04
C HIS A 98 4.66 -4.50 -19.75
N TRP A 99 3.56 -3.73 -19.75
CA TRP A 99 2.31 -4.18 -20.30
C TRP A 99 2.34 -4.17 -21.82
N PRO A 100 1.71 -5.14 -22.50
CA PRO A 100 1.38 -5.01 -23.90
C PRO A 100 0.63 -3.69 -24.14
N GLU A 101 1.12 -2.88 -25.05
CA GLU A 101 0.66 -1.49 -25.20
C GLU A 101 -0.83 -1.39 -25.53
N ASP A 102 -1.31 -2.27 -26.42
CA ASP A 102 -2.72 -2.28 -26.82
C ASP A 102 -3.64 -2.73 -25.69
N LEU A 103 -3.22 -3.71 -24.88
CA LEU A 103 -3.94 -4.11 -23.68
C LEU A 103 -4.06 -2.94 -22.70
N TYR A 104 -2.95 -2.26 -22.41
CA TYR A 104 -2.95 -1.14 -21.47
C TYR A 104 -3.82 0.03 -21.96
N LYS A 105 -3.77 0.35 -23.27
CA LYS A 105 -4.64 1.37 -23.87
C LYS A 105 -6.12 1.02 -23.78
N ARG A 106 -6.50 -0.24 -24.00
CA ARG A 106 -7.89 -0.71 -23.83
C ARG A 106 -8.37 -0.49 -22.39
N LEU A 107 -7.54 -0.82 -21.38
CA LEU A 107 -7.87 -0.59 -19.98
C LEU A 107 -8.05 0.89 -19.65
N LEU A 108 -7.21 1.76 -20.20
CA LEU A 108 -7.35 3.21 -20.00
C LEU A 108 -8.60 3.80 -20.67
N ILE A 109 -9.09 3.19 -21.75
CA ILE A 109 -10.38 3.58 -22.36
C ILE A 109 -11.53 3.20 -21.42
N GLN A 110 -11.49 2.00 -20.82
CA GLN A 110 -12.48 1.56 -19.82
C GLN A 110 -12.47 2.46 -18.59
N ALA A 111 -11.28 2.86 -18.11
CA ALA A 111 -11.09 3.74 -16.96
C ALA A 111 -11.77 5.12 -17.10
N LYS A 112 -12.06 5.57 -18.32
CA LYS A 112 -12.81 6.82 -18.56
C LYS A 112 -14.30 6.69 -18.27
N GLN A 113 -14.85 5.48 -18.29
CA GLN A 113 -16.29 5.22 -18.16
C GLN A 113 -16.65 4.68 -16.78
N HIS A 114 -15.79 3.84 -16.21
CA HIS A 114 -16.01 3.14 -14.94
C HIS A 114 -14.72 3.07 -14.15
N PRO A 115 -14.77 2.94 -12.81
CA PRO A 115 -13.58 2.71 -11.99
C PRO A 115 -12.81 1.48 -12.51
N LEU A 116 -11.60 1.68 -13.00
CA LEU A 116 -10.68 0.58 -13.30
C LEU A 116 -9.98 0.19 -12.00
N LEU A 117 -10.21 -1.02 -11.52
CA LEU A 117 -9.60 -1.54 -10.30
C LEU A 117 -8.73 -2.76 -10.63
N LEU A 118 -7.44 -2.62 -10.35
CA LEU A 118 -6.40 -3.60 -10.61
C LEU A 118 -5.75 -4.04 -9.30
N ASN A 119 -5.53 -5.33 -9.12
CA ASN A 119 -4.70 -5.81 -8.01
C ASN A 119 -3.85 -7.00 -8.40
N ALA A 120 -2.61 -7.01 -7.90
CA ALA A 120 -1.66 -8.11 -8.07
C ALA A 120 -1.99 -9.27 -7.12
N ALA A 121 -2.66 -10.29 -7.64
CA ALA A 121 -3.00 -11.53 -6.94
C ALA A 121 -1.79 -12.49 -6.91
N ARG A 122 -0.93 -12.36 -5.88
CA ARG A 122 0.37 -13.04 -5.79
C ARG A 122 0.48 -14.04 -4.65
N VAL A 123 -0.18 -13.80 -3.52
CA VAL A 123 -0.09 -14.64 -2.32
C VAL A 123 -0.91 -15.91 -2.50
N GLU A 124 -0.37 -17.05 -2.07
CA GLU A 124 -1.02 -18.37 -2.14
C GLU A 124 -1.13 -19.04 -0.78
N PRO A 125 -2.10 -19.94 -0.56
CA PRO A 125 -2.30 -20.60 0.73
C PRO A 125 -1.07 -21.33 1.24
N GLU A 126 -0.40 -22.09 0.37
CA GLU A 126 0.71 -22.98 0.72
C GLU A 126 2.08 -22.29 0.59
N LEU A 127 2.29 -21.52 -0.48
CA LEU A 127 3.56 -20.85 -0.75
C LEU A 127 3.73 -19.56 0.07
N GLY A 128 2.62 -18.91 0.45
CA GLY A 128 2.63 -17.59 1.06
C GLY A 128 3.05 -16.50 0.07
N SER A 129 3.90 -15.55 0.52
CA SER A 129 4.38 -14.47 -0.34
C SER A 129 5.44 -14.95 -1.33
N PRO A 130 5.37 -14.56 -2.62
CA PRO A 130 6.42 -14.84 -3.62
C PRO A 130 7.81 -14.35 -3.23
N ALA A 131 7.91 -13.37 -2.33
CA ALA A 131 9.19 -12.87 -1.80
C ALA A 131 10.01 -13.93 -1.06
N ARG A 132 9.41 -15.08 -0.73
CA ARG A 132 10.10 -16.22 -0.10
C ARG A 132 10.72 -17.19 -1.11
N GLY A 133 10.53 -16.95 -2.43
CA GLY A 133 10.99 -17.79 -3.53
C GLY A 133 10.06 -18.97 -3.81
N GLY A 134 10.38 -19.76 -4.85
CA GLY A 134 9.58 -20.88 -5.33
C GLY A 134 8.65 -20.53 -6.49
N LEU A 135 8.20 -21.56 -7.22
CA LEU A 135 7.18 -21.40 -8.25
C LEU A 135 5.81 -21.23 -7.59
N PRO A 136 4.95 -20.34 -8.12
CA PRO A 136 3.56 -20.27 -7.68
C PRO A 136 2.86 -21.62 -7.96
N ALA A 137 1.92 -22.02 -7.09
CA ALA A 137 1.09 -23.21 -7.34
C ALA A 137 0.03 -22.97 -8.43
N THR A 138 -0.33 -21.71 -8.68
CA THR A 138 -1.25 -21.33 -9.76
C THR A 138 -0.60 -21.59 -11.11
N VAL A 139 -1.31 -22.31 -11.99
CA VAL A 139 -0.84 -22.78 -13.30
C VAL A 139 -1.56 -22.04 -14.42
N ALA A 140 -0.82 -21.62 -15.42
CA ALA A 140 -1.31 -21.15 -16.71
C ALA A 140 -1.01 -22.22 -17.77
N ARG A 141 -2.04 -22.91 -18.24
CA ARG A 141 -1.91 -23.91 -19.31
C ARG A 141 -2.10 -23.25 -20.66
N ARG A 142 -1.27 -23.65 -21.62
CA ARG A 142 -1.41 -23.17 -23.00
C ARG A 142 -2.67 -23.75 -23.66
N THR A 143 -3.46 -22.90 -24.30
CA THR A 143 -4.62 -23.31 -25.11
C THR A 143 -4.45 -22.86 -26.56
N ALA A 144 -5.36 -23.23 -27.46
CA ALA A 144 -5.31 -22.81 -28.85
C ALA A 144 -5.50 -21.28 -29.01
N SER A 145 -6.25 -20.64 -28.09
CA SER A 145 -6.60 -19.21 -28.13
C SER A 145 -5.81 -18.34 -27.15
N GLY A 146 -5.04 -18.95 -26.23
CA GLY A 146 -4.33 -18.20 -25.21
C GLY A 146 -3.89 -19.06 -24.03
N TRP A 147 -4.47 -18.81 -22.86
CA TRP A 147 -4.11 -19.47 -21.61
C TRP A 147 -5.35 -19.84 -20.79
N SER A 148 -5.29 -20.94 -20.06
CA SER A 148 -6.27 -21.35 -19.06
C SER A 148 -5.62 -21.29 -17.67
N ILE A 149 -6.20 -20.50 -16.77
CA ILE A 149 -5.65 -20.21 -15.43
C ILE A 149 -6.39 -21.06 -14.40
N THR A 150 -5.63 -21.84 -13.60
CA THR A 150 -6.17 -22.63 -12.49
C THR A 150 -5.31 -22.45 -11.25
N GLY A 151 -5.95 -22.15 -10.09
CA GLY A 151 -5.27 -21.99 -8.80
C GLY A 151 -6.04 -21.14 -7.83
N ARG A 152 -5.42 -20.81 -6.68
CA ARG A 152 -6.04 -19.99 -5.63
C ARG A 152 -5.10 -18.93 -5.12
N LYS A 153 -5.62 -17.72 -4.95
CA LYS A 153 -4.91 -16.57 -4.40
C LYS A 153 -5.56 -16.11 -3.10
N ARG A 154 -4.72 -15.63 -2.17
CA ARG A 154 -5.16 -15.12 -0.86
C ARG A 154 -4.96 -13.63 -0.74
N PHE A 155 -5.73 -13.02 0.16
CA PHE A 155 -5.62 -11.60 0.50
C PHE A 155 -5.70 -10.69 -0.73
N VAL A 156 -6.62 -11.01 -1.65
CA VAL A 156 -6.85 -10.25 -2.87
C VAL A 156 -7.68 -9.02 -2.52
N THR A 157 -7.00 -7.92 -2.17
CA THR A 157 -7.63 -6.66 -1.78
C THR A 157 -8.60 -6.18 -2.85
N GLY A 158 -9.82 -5.88 -2.44
CA GLY A 158 -10.88 -5.40 -3.33
C GLY A 158 -11.54 -6.49 -4.19
N ALA A 159 -11.40 -7.77 -3.84
CA ALA A 159 -11.78 -8.92 -4.68
C ALA A 159 -13.14 -8.79 -5.39
N TYR A 160 -14.18 -8.26 -4.70
CA TYR A 160 -15.50 -8.06 -5.27
C TYR A 160 -15.62 -6.91 -6.28
N GLY A 161 -14.74 -5.93 -6.20
CA GLY A 161 -14.81 -4.73 -7.04
C GLY A 161 -13.73 -4.66 -8.10
N LEU A 162 -12.74 -5.57 -8.09
CA LEU A 162 -11.70 -5.58 -9.11
C LEU A 162 -12.30 -5.80 -10.48
N THR A 163 -11.88 -5.00 -11.45
CA THR A 163 -12.20 -5.21 -12.86
C THR A 163 -11.27 -6.22 -13.50
N HIS A 164 -10.02 -6.26 -13.03
CA HIS A 164 -9.02 -7.22 -13.50
C HIS A 164 -8.14 -7.69 -12.34
N PHE A 165 -7.94 -8.99 -12.28
CA PHE A 165 -6.95 -9.63 -11.42
C PHE A 165 -5.62 -9.75 -12.18
N LEU A 166 -4.52 -9.33 -11.56
CA LEU A 166 -3.17 -9.53 -12.09
C LEU A 166 -2.58 -10.78 -11.44
N VAL A 167 -2.90 -11.93 -12.03
CA VAL A 167 -2.63 -13.24 -11.45
C VAL A 167 -1.19 -13.67 -11.74
N TRP A 168 -0.37 -13.83 -10.69
CA TRP A 168 0.96 -14.40 -10.81
C TRP A 168 0.87 -15.92 -10.90
N ALA A 169 1.35 -16.51 -12.01
CA ALA A 169 1.29 -17.95 -12.25
C ALA A 169 2.55 -18.46 -12.97
N HIS A 170 2.77 -19.78 -12.93
CA HIS A 170 3.75 -20.44 -13.78
C HIS A 170 3.05 -21.11 -14.97
N THR A 171 3.77 -21.31 -16.08
CA THR A 171 3.27 -22.04 -17.24
C THR A 171 3.51 -23.55 -17.08
N ASP A 172 2.66 -24.38 -17.71
CA ASP A 172 2.86 -25.83 -17.82
C ASP A 172 3.87 -26.23 -18.91
N GLU A 173 4.57 -25.24 -19.48
CA GLU A 173 5.62 -25.46 -20.48
C GLU A 173 6.88 -26.10 -19.87
N THR A 174 7.71 -26.69 -20.73
CA THR A 174 9.02 -27.23 -20.32
C THR A 174 10.15 -26.57 -21.17
N PRO A 175 10.99 -25.70 -20.58
CA PRO A 175 11.01 -25.25 -19.19
C PRO A 175 9.84 -24.34 -18.84
N ALA A 176 9.38 -24.39 -17.59
CA ALA A 176 8.31 -23.52 -17.10
C ALA A 176 8.76 -22.06 -17.03
N ARG A 177 7.86 -21.15 -17.36
CA ARG A 177 8.03 -19.70 -17.19
C ARG A 177 7.08 -19.17 -16.13
N VAL A 178 7.37 -18.00 -15.60
CA VAL A 178 6.49 -17.28 -14.67
C VAL A 178 6.11 -15.93 -15.22
N GLY A 179 4.90 -15.47 -14.92
CA GLY A 179 4.43 -14.16 -15.37
C GLY A 179 3.16 -13.71 -14.71
N THR A 180 2.72 -12.52 -15.06
CA THR A 180 1.46 -11.95 -14.59
C THR A 180 0.42 -12.06 -15.71
N PHE A 181 -0.69 -12.70 -15.42
CA PHE A 181 -1.81 -12.89 -16.33
C PHE A 181 -2.94 -11.91 -15.96
N VAL A 182 -3.38 -11.11 -16.93
CA VAL A 182 -4.44 -10.11 -16.75
C VAL A 182 -5.79 -10.77 -16.99
N VAL A 183 -6.50 -11.03 -15.90
CA VAL A 183 -7.74 -11.80 -15.90
C VAL A 183 -8.92 -10.86 -15.62
N PRO A 184 -9.79 -10.56 -16.62
CA PRO A 184 -11.04 -9.83 -16.42
C PRO A 184 -11.95 -10.54 -15.41
N ASN A 185 -12.64 -9.79 -14.57
CA ASN A 185 -13.44 -10.35 -13.48
C ASN A 185 -14.75 -11.02 -13.93
N GLU A 186 -15.25 -10.68 -15.11
CA GLU A 186 -16.48 -11.22 -15.67
C GLU A 186 -16.34 -12.62 -16.30
N LEU A 187 -15.12 -13.15 -16.37
CA LEU A 187 -14.88 -14.46 -16.97
C LEU A 187 -15.42 -15.60 -16.10
N PRO A 188 -15.97 -16.65 -16.71
CA PRO A 188 -16.40 -17.85 -15.98
C PRO A 188 -15.21 -18.54 -15.32
N GLY A 189 -15.49 -19.24 -14.20
CA GLY A 189 -14.47 -19.97 -13.44
C GLY A 189 -13.76 -19.15 -12.36
N ILE A 190 -14.11 -17.87 -12.18
CA ILE A 190 -13.61 -17.04 -11.08
C ILE A 190 -14.57 -17.12 -9.90
N HIS A 191 -14.08 -17.49 -8.73
CA HIS A 191 -14.87 -17.58 -7.53
C HIS A 191 -14.21 -16.83 -6.35
N VAL A 192 -14.90 -15.82 -5.81
CA VAL A 192 -14.48 -15.10 -4.62
C VAL A 192 -14.95 -15.88 -3.39
N ILE A 193 -14.01 -16.30 -2.55
CA ILE A 193 -14.30 -17.02 -1.31
C ILE A 193 -14.44 -16.00 -0.19
N GLU A 194 -15.64 -15.85 0.37
CA GLU A 194 -15.97 -14.90 1.43
C GLU A 194 -15.33 -15.26 2.76
N ASN A 195 -14.04 -14.96 2.91
CA ASN A 195 -13.28 -15.29 4.11
C ASN A 195 -12.52 -14.10 4.74
N TRP A 196 -12.76 -12.86 4.26
CA TRP A 196 -12.18 -11.68 4.87
C TRP A 196 -12.97 -11.28 6.11
N ASN A 197 -12.52 -11.75 7.27
CA ASN A 197 -13.06 -11.40 8.59
C ASN A 197 -11.92 -10.83 9.45
N SER A 198 -11.60 -9.56 9.25
CA SER A 198 -10.46 -8.88 9.85
C SER A 198 -10.88 -7.94 10.97
N LEU A 199 -9.94 -7.68 11.90
CA LEU A 199 -10.10 -6.71 12.98
C LEU A 199 -10.34 -5.30 12.44
N GLY A 200 -9.51 -4.85 11.51
CA GLY A 200 -9.60 -3.56 10.81
C GLY A 200 -9.53 -3.74 9.31
N MET A 201 -9.60 -2.63 8.55
CA MET A 201 -9.63 -2.65 7.08
C MET A 201 -10.78 -3.52 6.53
N ARG A 202 -11.91 -3.55 7.23
CA ARG A 202 -12.99 -4.53 7.01
C ARG A 202 -13.59 -4.42 5.62
N ALA A 203 -13.80 -3.19 5.15
CA ALA A 203 -14.35 -2.92 3.82
C ALA A 203 -13.32 -3.10 2.67
N SER A 204 -12.05 -3.45 2.97
CA SER A 204 -11.07 -3.74 1.92
C SER A 204 -11.39 -5.01 1.14
N GLY A 205 -12.25 -5.89 1.69
CA GLY A 205 -12.68 -7.13 1.04
C GLY A 205 -11.52 -7.95 0.48
N SER A 206 -10.46 -8.14 1.31
CA SER A 206 -9.24 -8.84 0.89
C SER A 206 -9.44 -10.36 0.94
N HIS A 207 -10.45 -10.83 0.23
CA HIS A 207 -10.85 -12.24 0.16
C HIS A 207 -9.85 -13.11 -0.59
N ASP A 208 -10.01 -14.42 -0.46
CA ASP A 208 -9.36 -15.39 -1.35
C ASP A 208 -10.14 -15.44 -2.68
N VAL A 209 -9.42 -15.74 -3.77
CA VAL A 209 -10.02 -15.93 -5.10
C VAL A 209 -9.50 -17.22 -5.69
N GLU A 210 -10.42 -18.07 -6.15
CA GLU A 210 -10.17 -19.31 -6.85
C GLU A 210 -10.43 -19.14 -8.35
N TYR A 211 -9.55 -19.71 -9.14
CA TYR A 211 -9.60 -19.71 -10.60
C TYR A 211 -9.67 -21.18 -11.03
N THR A 212 -10.70 -21.53 -11.80
CA THR A 212 -10.91 -22.88 -12.33
C THR A 212 -11.04 -22.80 -13.85
N ASP A 213 -9.98 -23.17 -14.55
CA ASP A 213 -9.89 -23.19 -16.02
C ASP A 213 -10.36 -21.88 -16.67
N VAL A 214 -9.93 -20.74 -16.10
CA VAL A 214 -10.31 -19.40 -16.62
C VAL A 214 -9.53 -19.11 -17.88
N GLU A 215 -10.21 -19.06 -19.01
CA GLU A 215 -9.60 -18.78 -20.32
C GLU A 215 -9.39 -17.30 -20.56
N ILE A 216 -8.17 -16.93 -20.97
CA ILE A 216 -7.80 -15.56 -21.35
C ILE A 216 -7.06 -15.54 -22.69
N PRO A 217 -7.16 -14.44 -23.47
CA PRO A 217 -6.40 -14.26 -24.69
C PRO A 217 -4.88 -14.30 -24.48
N GLN A 218 -4.15 -14.66 -25.53
CA GLN A 218 -2.68 -14.75 -25.47
C GLN A 218 -2.00 -13.43 -25.10
N GLU A 219 -2.56 -12.30 -25.55
CA GLU A 219 -2.04 -10.96 -25.30
C GLU A 219 -2.28 -10.46 -23.86
N ASN A 220 -3.07 -11.17 -23.05
CA ASN A 220 -3.35 -10.78 -21.66
C ASN A 220 -2.24 -11.26 -20.69
N VAL A 221 -0.96 -11.14 -21.09
CA VAL A 221 0.19 -11.56 -20.30
C VAL A 221 1.19 -10.44 -20.17
N ILE A 222 1.72 -10.26 -18.98
CA ILE A 222 2.78 -9.29 -18.64
C ILE A 222 4.01 -10.08 -18.16
N ASP A 223 5.18 -9.76 -18.73
CA ASP A 223 6.48 -10.25 -18.26
C ASP A 223 6.55 -11.78 -18.05
N LEU A 224 6.30 -12.55 -19.10
CA LEU A 224 6.48 -14.01 -19.06
C LEU A 224 7.97 -14.36 -19.24
N VAL A 225 8.62 -14.73 -18.15
CA VAL A 225 10.08 -14.90 -18.07
C VAL A 225 10.48 -16.21 -17.38
N ASP A 226 11.76 -16.59 -17.55
CA ASP A 226 12.34 -17.69 -16.77
C ASP A 226 12.30 -17.37 -15.26
N PRO A 227 11.95 -18.35 -14.39
CA PRO A 227 11.88 -18.13 -12.95
C PRO A 227 13.18 -17.59 -12.32
N SER A 228 14.34 -17.94 -12.87
CA SER A 228 15.65 -17.51 -12.36
C SER A 228 15.91 -16.00 -12.57
N VAL A 229 15.26 -15.38 -13.57
CA VAL A 229 15.37 -13.95 -13.86
C VAL A 229 14.16 -13.15 -13.38
N ALA A 230 13.12 -13.81 -12.85
CA ALA A 230 11.93 -13.19 -12.28
C ALA A 230 12.22 -12.52 -10.93
N GLN A 231 13.30 -11.74 -10.84
CA GLN A 231 13.68 -11.07 -9.60
C GLN A 231 12.83 -9.81 -9.38
N GLN A 232 12.31 -9.68 -8.17
CA GLN A 232 11.68 -8.45 -7.73
C GLN A 232 12.76 -7.37 -7.52
N ASP A 233 12.53 -6.18 -8.07
CA ASP A 233 13.34 -5.01 -7.75
C ASP A 233 13.08 -4.62 -6.28
N ASN A 234 13.96 -5.07 -5.38
CA ASN A 234 13.83 -4.86 -3.95
C ASN A 234 13.80 -3.37 -3.57
N ARG A 235 14.48 -2.53 -4.35
CA ARG A 235 14.54 -1.09 -4.12
C ARG A 235 13.22 -0.42 -4.47
N ALA A 236 12.70 -0.67 -5.66
CA ALA A 236 11.38 -0.18 -6.07
C ALA A 236 10.28 -0.71 -5.16
N HIS A 237 10.33 -1.98 -4.78
CA HIS A 237 9.38 -2.59 -3.86
C HIS A 237 9.41 -1.93 -2.47
N ALA A 238 10.59 -1.69 -1.91
CA ALA A 238 10.73 -1.01 -0.61
C ALA A 238 10.19 0.43 -0.67
N ALA A 239 10.41 1.16 -1.76
CA ALA A 239 9.87 2.50 -1.95
C ALA A 239 8.32 2.48 -2.04
N ILE A 240 7.74 1.55 -2.80
CA ILE A 240 6.28 1.38 -2.92
C ILE A 240 5.65 1.02 -1.57
N THR A 241 6.25 0.12 -0.79
CA THR A 241 5.73 -0.27 0.53
C THR A 241 5.84 0.86 1.55
N LEU A 242 6.86 1.73 1.46
CA LEU A 242 6.93 2.96 2.23
C LEU A 242 5.82 3.94 1.80
N ALA A 243 5.60 4.14 0.50
CA ALA A 243 4.53 5.00 0.01
C ALA A 243 3.14 4.49 0.44
N LEU A 244 2.93 3.16 0.47
CA LEU A 244 1.70 2.56 1.00
C LEU A 244 1.50 2.90 2.49
N THR A 245 2.58 3.02 3.27
CA THR A 245 2.48 3.39 4.70
C THR A 245 1.85 4.76 4.91
N ALA A 246 1.88 5.63 3.90
CA ALA A 246 1.25 6.95 3.98
C ALA A 246 -0.29 6.88 4.17
N LEU A 247 -0.98 5.81 3.73
CA LEU A 247 -2.40 5.66 4.05
C LEU A 247 -2.63 5.58 5.57
N TYR A 248 -1.73 4.94 6.31
CA TYR A 248 -1.80 4.82 7.77
C TYR A 248 -1.42 6.12 8.49
N LEU A 249 -0.60 6.97 7.86
CA LEU A 249 -0.43 8.36 8.31
C LEU A 249 -1.78 9.08 8.32
N GLY A 250 -2.58 8.91 7.27
CA GLY A 250 -3.94 9.46 7.21
C GLY A 250 -4.84 8.93 8.34
N VAL A 251 -4.77 7.64 8.66
CA VAL A 251 -5.51 7.05 9.80
C VAL A 251 -5.11 7.70 11.12
N ALA A 252 -3.81 7.89 11.36
CA ALA A 252 -3.32 8.50 12.60
C ALA A 252 -3.69 9.99 12.69
N GLU A 253 -3.69 10.72 11.57
CA GLU A 253 -4.16 12.11 11.50
C GLU A 253 -5.65 12.23 11.80
N ALA A 254 -6.49 11.31 11.29
CA ALA A 254 -7.91 11.26 11.63
C ALA A 254 -8.14 10.95 13.11
N ALA A 255 -7.34 10.07 13.69
CA ALA A 255 -7.38 9.76 15.11
C ALA A 255 -6.93 10.96 15.98
N GLN A 256 -5.89 11.68 15.57
CA GLN A 256 -5.43 12.93 16.22
C GLN A 256 -6.52 14.00 16.19
N GLU A 257 -7.18 14.18 15.05
CA GLU A 257 -8.30 15.13 14.92
C GLU A 257 -9.49 14.75 15.81
N ALA A 258 -9.85 13.47 15.86
CA ALA A 258 -10.91 13.00 16.74
C ALA A 258 -10.56 13.22 18.23
N PHE A 259 -9.32 12.99 18.63
CA PHE A 259 -8.82 13.26 19.99
C PHE A 259 -8.91 14.75 20.33
N ILE A 260 -8.43 15.64 19.46
CA ILE A 260 -8.44 17.09 19.66
C ILE A 260 -9.88 17.61 19.75
N ARG A 261 -10.76 17.18 18.84
CA ARG A 261 -12.17 17.55 18.84
C ARG A 261 -12.85 17.15 20.14
N PHE A 262 -12.70 15.90 20.58
CA PHE A 262 -13.23 15.43 21.85
C PHE A 262 -12.73 16.26 23.03
N ALA A 263 -11.43 16.58 23.06
CA ALA A 263 -10.85 17.39 24.13
C ALA A 263 -11.43 18.80 24.22
N HIS A 264 -11.78 19.39 23.09
CA HIS A 264 -12.41 20.73 23.04
C HIS A 264 -13.92 20.69 23.38
N GLU A 265 -14.61 19.64 23.00
CA GLU A 265 -16.06 19.52 23.22
C GLU A 265 -16.42 19.05 24.64
N ARG A 266 -15.54 18.27 25.26
CA ARG A 266 -15.81 17.69 26.58
C ARG A 266 -15.58 18.70 27.70
N VAL A 267 -16.68 19.13 28.37
CA VAL A 267 -16.68 20.02 29.54
C VAL A 267 -17.22 19.28 30.75
N PRO A 268 -16.38 18.70 31.62
CA PRO A 268 -16.83 18.10 32.88
C PRO A 268 -17.40 19.14 33.84
N ALA A 269 -18.46 18.81 34.56
CA ALA A 269 -19.12 19.74 35.49
C ALA A 269 -18.19 20.29 36.58
N ASN A 270 -17.28 19.48 37.06
CA ASN A 270 -16.29 19.85 38.10
C ASN A 270 -15.18 20.80 37.57
N LEU A 271 -14.97 20.86 36.27
CA LEU A 271 -13.95 21.75 35.68
C LEU A 271 -14.53 23.07 35.15
N GLY A 272 -15.77 23.05 34.65
CA GLY A 272 -16.41 24.23 34.07
C GLY A 272 -15.75 24.73 32.77
N HIS A 273 -14.83 24.01 32.21
CA HIS A 273 -14.13 24.31 30.93
C HIS A 273 -13.74 23.04 30.17
N PRO A 274 -13.43 23.14 28.87
CA PRO A 274 -12.97 22.01 28.09
C PRO A 274 -11.72 21.32 28.69
N ILE A 275 -11.69 19.97 28.61
CA ILE A 275 -10.53 19.19 29.08
C ILE A 275 -9.25 19.49 28.29
N ALA A 276 -9.37 20.06 27.07
CA ALA A 276 -8.25 20.56 26.28
C ALA A 276 -7.36 21.56 27.04
N ARG A 277 -7.88 22.23 28.09
CA ARG A 277 -7.12 23.18 28.92
C ARG A 277 -6.37 22.50 30.08
N THR A 278 -6.53 21.21 30.27
CA THR A 278 -5.82 20.49 31.34
C THR A 278 -4.43 20.07 30.89
N GLU A 279 -3.43 20.14 31.79
CA GLU A 279 -2.05 19.72 31.50
C GLU A 279 -1.98 18.29 30.96
N ARG A 280 -2.84 17.39 31.45
CA ARG A 280 -2.93 16.02 30.97
C ARG A 280 -3.22 15.97 29.46
N PHE A 281 -4.25 16.69 28.98
CA PHE A 281 -4.63 16.68 27.57
C PHE A 281 -3.68 17.47 26.69
N VAL A 282 -3.08 18.54 27.21
CA VAL A 282 -1.99 19.28 26.53
C VAL A 282 -0.80 18.36 26.30
N THR A 283 -0.34 17.63 27.30
CA THR A 283 0.78 16.69 27.19
C THR A 283 0.48 15.55 26.19
N LEU A 284 -0.71 14.92 26.30
CA LEU A 284 -1.09 13.85 25.39
C LEU A 284 -1.20 14.34 23.94
N SER A 285 -1.75 15.55 23.72
CA SER A 285 -1.80 16.16 22.38
C SER A 285 -0.41 16.39 21.79
N GLY A 286 0.54 16.88 22.61
CA GLY A 286 1.93 17.06 22.19
C GLY A 286 2.62 15.74 21.85
N GLU A 287 2.36 14.68 22.61
CA GLU A 287 2.92 13.35 22.38
C GLU A 287 2.38 12.73 21.08
N ILE A 288 1.07 12.84 20.83
CA ILE A 288 0.44 12.40 19.58
C ILE A 288 1.00 13.19 18.39
N ASP A 289 1.10 14.51 18.50
CA ASP A 289 1.61 15.37 17.43
C ASP A 289 3.08 15.06 17.10
N LEU A 290 3.92 14.85 18.11
CA LEU A 290 5.32 14.46 17.92
C LEU A 290 5.43 13.17 17.09
N LEU A 291 4.63 12.16 17.39
CA LEU A 291 4.65 10.88 16.69
C LEU A 291 4.09 10.98 15.27
N VAL A 292 2.96 11.66 15.07
CA VAL A 292 2.33 11.81 13.75
C VAL A 292 3.19 12.67 12.83
N SER A 293 3.65 13.84 13.31
CA SER A 293 4.49 14.76 12.54
C SER A 293 5.86 14.14 12.23
N GLY A 294 6.46 13.42 13.21
CA GLY A 294 7.70 12.68 13.01
C GLY A 294 7.56 11.59 11.95
N ALA A 295 6.50 10.78 12.00
CA ALA A 295 6.22 9.76 11.00
C ALA A 295 6.02 10.37 9.60
N ARG A 296 5.27 11.48 9.49
CA ARG A 296 5.09 12.24 8.25
C ARG A 296 6.44 12.64 7.67
N GLN A 297 7.30 13.26 8.47
CA GLN A 297 8.62 13.69 8.02
C GLN A 297 9.46 12.49 7.54
N ILE A 298 9.52 11.40 8.32
CA ILE A 298 10.27 10.18 7.98
C ILE A 298 9.80 9.60 6.62
N ILE A 299 8.51 9.48 6.39
CA ILE A 299 7.96 8.94 5.15
C ILE A 299 8.35 9.81 3.96
N PHE A 300 8.02 11.10 4.02
CA PHE A 300 8.18 11.97 2.88
C PHE A 300 9.63 12.33 2.57
N ASP A 301 10.49 12.48 3.59
CA ASP A 301 11.91 12.73 3.35
C ASP A 301 12.62 11.49 2.77
N ALA A 302 12.23 10.28 3.19
CA ALA A 302 12.77 9.08 2.57
C ALA A 302 12.32 8.91 1.10
N LEU A 303 11.08 9.28 0.76
CA LEU A 303 10.55 9.21 -0.61
C LEU A 303 11.12 10.28 -1.57
N LYS A 304 11.69 11.38 -1.07
CA LYS A 304 12.39 12.39 -1.90
C LYS A 304 13.66 11.84 -2.52
N ASP A 305 14.33 10.92 -1.85
CA ASP A 305 15.59 10.35 -2.28
C ASP A 305 15.38 9.19 -3.27
N LYS A 306 15.33 9.53 -4.56
CA LYS A 306 15.15 8.57 -5.66
C LYS A 306 16.28 7.56 -5.79
N GLN A 307 17.44 7.81 -5.17
CA GLN A 307 18.61 6.94 -5.21
C GLN A 307 18.78 6.15 -3.90
N ALA A 308 17.86 6.28 -2.95
CA ALA A 308 17.94 5.58 -1.67
C ALA A 308 18.01 4.07 -1.83
N GLU A 309 18.88 3.43 -1.06
CA GLU A 309 18.92 1.98 -0.96
C GLU A 309 17.66 1.43 -0.27
N ALA A 310 17.32 0.18 -0.56
CA ALA A 310 16.11 -0.46 -0.02
C ALA A 310 16.01 -0.35 1.50
N GLU A 311 17.13 -0.50 2.21
CA GLU A 311 17.21 -0.44 3.67
C GLU A 311 16.77 0.92 4.24
N LYS A 312 16.99 2.02 3.51
CA LYS A 312 16.50 3.35 3.93
C LYS A 312 14.99 3.39 3.96
N HIS A 313 14.34 2.89 2.90
CA HIS A 313 12.88 2.83 2.81
C HIS A 313 12.29 1.84 3.83
N ILE A 314 12.90 0.66 4.01
CA ILE A 314 12.48 -0.34 4.99
C ILE A 314 12.54 0.26 6.41
N ARG A 315 13.63 0.94 6.76
CA ARG A 315 13.80 1.58 8.07
C ARG A 315 12.78 2.69 8.29
N ALA A 316 12.58 3.56 7.30
CA ALA A 316 11.59 4.63 7.35
C ALA A 316 10.17 4.07 7.56
N ARG A 317 9.79 3.02 6.82
CA ARG A 317 8.51 2.33 6.94
C ARG A 317 8.29 1.79 8.36
N LEU A 318 9.26 1.07 8.92
CA LEU A 318 9.14 0.49 10.27
C LEU A 318 9.04 1.56 11.35
N LEU A 319 9.90 2.58 11.29
CA LEU A 319 9.88 3.67 12.26
C LEU A 319 8.56 4.43 12.21
N ALA A 320 8.13 4.85 11.02
CA ALA A 320 6.85 5.53 10.85
C ALA A 320 5.68 4.66 11.28
N GLY A 321 5.62 3.39 10.88
CA GLY A 321 4.56 2.47 11.24
C GLY A 321 4.40 2.29 12.75
N ARG A 322 5.50 2.17 13.50
CA ARG A 322 5.48 2.10 14.95
C ARG A 322 4.96 3.39 15.57
N GLN A 323 5.47 4.55 15.13
CA GLN A 323 5.05 5.85 15.63
C GLN A 323 3.53 6.08 15.40
N LEU A 324 3.02 5.78 14.19
CA LEU A 324 1.62 5.95 13.84
C LEU A 324 0.70 5.08 14.69
N ARG A 325 1.07 3.80 14.89
CA ARG A 325 0.33 2.90 15.78
C ARG A 325 0.31 3.42 17.22
N ASP A 326 1.45 3.85 17.73
CA ASP A 326 1.58 4.32 19.10
C ASP A 326 0.78 5.63 19.31
N ALA A 327 0.79 6.55 18.35
CA ALA A 327 -0.03 7.77 18.37
C ALA A 327 -1.52 7.47 18.51
N VAL A 328 -2.06 6.55 17.71
CA VAL A 328 -3.48 6.14 17.79
C VAL A 328 -3.78 5.47 19.12
N GLN A 329 -2.88 4.65 19.63
CA GLN A 329 -3.03 4.00 20.93
C GLN A 329 -3.04 5.01 22.09
N ILE A 330 -2.21 6.05 22.02
CA ILE A 330 -2.21 7.15 23.01
C ILE A 330 -3.54 7.90 22.95
N ALA A 331 -4.06 8.20 21.77
CA ALA A 331 -5.34 8.88 21.59
C ALA A 331 -6.49 8.09 22.26
N VAL A 332 -6.60 6.78 21.98
CA VAL A 332 -7.63 5.91 22.57
C VAL A 332 -7.50 5.85 24.09
N ARG A 333 -6.31 5.57 24.62
CA ARG A 333 -6.07 5.52 26.07
C ARG A 333 -6.31 6.85 26.76
N GLY A 334 -5.95 7.94 26.08
CA GLY A 334 -6.11 9.30 26.60
C GLY A 334 -7.57 9.69 26.83
N ILE A 335 -8.44 9.32 25.91
CA ILE A 335 -9.89 9.54 26.00
C ILE A 335 -10.54 8.57 27.00
N GLY A 336 -10.06 7.33 27.09
CA GLY A 336 -10.63 6.27 27.93
C GLY A 336 -11.86 5.60 27.27
N ASN A 337 -12.86 5.22 28.08
CA ASN A 337 -14.03 4.47 27.59
C ASN A 337 -14.72 5.05 26.35
N PRO A 338 -14.94 6.39 26.22
CA PRO A 338 -15.51 6.95 24.99
C PRO A 338 -14.66 6.70 23.75
N GLY A 339 -13.34 6.56 23.89
CA GLY A 339 -12.43 6.23 22.79
C GLY A 339 -12.56 4.81 22.24
N LEU A 340 -13.19 3.91 23.01
CA LEU A 340 -13.51 2.53 22.61
C LEU A 340 -14.94 2.38 22.09
N GLY A 341 -15.76 3.43 22.22
CA GLY A 341 -17.12 3.46 21.69
C GLY A 341 -17.16 3.90 20.22
N ASN A 342 -18.24 3.53 19.52
CA ASN A 342 -18.40 3.77 18.09
C ASN A 342 -18.70 5.26 17.75
N GLU A 343 -19.06 6.08 18.74
CA GLU A 343 -19.52 7.45 18.52
C GLU A 343 -18.44 8.39 17.98
N LEU A 344 -17.19 8.18 18.39
CA LEU A 344 -16.07 9.04 17.99
C LEU A 344 -15.36 8.55 16.72
N GLY A 345 -15.65 7.32 16.27
CA GLY A 345 -14.92 6.64 15.17
C GLY A 345 -13.45 6.34 15.49
N LEU A 346 -12.99 6.65 16.70
CA LEU A 346 -11.60 6.45 17.11
C LEU A 346 -11.26 4.95 17.26
N GLU A 347 -12.22 4.13 17.69
CA GLU A 347 -12.07 2.68 17.78
C GLU A 347 -11.83 2.05 16.40
N ARG A 348 -12.46 2.59 15.32
CA ARG A 348 -12.20 2.16 13.94
C ARG A 348 -10.76 2.47 13.55
N HIS A 349 -10.27 3.68 13.79
CA HIS A 349 -8.88 4.04 13.53
C HIS A 349 -7.89 3.16 14.30
N PHE A 350 -8.24 2.79 15.56
CA PHE A 350 -7.45 1.86 16.35
C PHE A 350 -7.39 0.45 15.74
N ARG A 351 -8.51 -0.04 15.18
CA ARG A 351 -8.54 -1.35 14.50
C ARG A 351 -7.77 -1.31 13.17
N ASP A 352 -7.96 -0.28 12.38
CA ASP A 352 -7.37 -0.13 11.06
C ASP A 352 -5.85 0.03 11.11
N ILE A 353 -5.34 0.81 12.08
CA ILE A 353 -3.90 1.06 12.20
C ILE A 353 -3.09 -0.21 12.51
N GLN A 354 -3.69 -1.27 13.07
CA GLN A 354 -2.98 -2.51 13.36
C GLN A 354 -2.40 -3.16 12.09
N SER A 355 -3.00 -2.90 10.94
CA SER A 355 -2.55 -3.45 9.66
C SER A 355 -1.19 -2.90 9.19
N VAL A 356 -0.73 -1.75 9.70
CA VAL A 356 0.52 -1.10 9.27
C VAL A 356 1.76 -1.98 9.45
N LEU A 357 1.79 -2.82 10.48
CA LEU A 357 2.94 -3.66 10.79
C LEU A 357 2.83 -5.08 10.22
N VAL A 358 1.63 -5.50 9.77
CA VAL A 358 1.41 -6.85 9.24
C VAL A 358 1.37 -6.91 7.71
N HIS A 359 1.25 -5.77 7.02
CA HIS A 359 1.41 -5.74 5.56
C HIS A 359 2.80 -6.22 5.14
N ALA A 360 2.86 -6.98 4.05
CA ALA A 360 4.11 -7.51 3.54
C ALA A 360 5.03 -6.40 2.96
N PRO A 361 6.35 -6.49 3.17
CA PRO A 361 7.03 -7.46 4.01
C PRO A 361 6.73 -7.23 5.49
N GLN A 362 6.47 -8.31 6.25
CA GLN A 362 6.17 -8.22 7.68
C GLN A 362 7.33 -7.62 8.48
N GLU A 363 7.05 -7.14 9.68
CA GLU A 363 8.04 -6.43 10.50
C GLU A 363 9.26 -7.29 10.83
N ASP A 364 9.07 -8.55 11.23
CA ASP A 364 10.14 -9.51 11.53
C ASP A 364 11.06 -9.77 10.33
N THR A 365 10.48 -9.99 9.16
CA THR A 365 11.20 -10.13 7.89
C THR A 365 12.01 -8.87 7.57
N SER A 366 11.41 -7.70 7.73
CA SER A 366 12.05 -6.41 7.49
C SER A 366 13.21 -6.15 8.46
N ILE A 367 13.06 -6.48 9.73
CA ILE A 367 14.12 -6.37 10.74
C ILE A 367 15.29 -7.31 10.40
N SER A 368 14.99 -8.55 9.97
CA SER A 368 16.01 -9.50 9.55
C SER A 368 16.82 -9.00 8.35
N ILE A 369 16.17 -8.34 7.36
CA ILE A 369 16.86 -7.69 6.23
C ILE A 369 17.82 -6.61 6.74
N LEU A 370 17.35 -5.73 7.63
CA LEU A 370 18.18 -4.66 8.19
C LEU A 370 19.35 -5.19 9.01
N GLY A 371 19.15 -6.29 9.74
CA GLY A 371 20.20 -6.95 10.50
C GLY A 371 21.32 -7.51 9.61
N ARG A 372 20.95 -8.23 8.55
CA ARG A 372 21.92 -8.73 7.55
C ARG A 372 22.69 -7.58 6.90
N ALA A 373 22.00 -6.55 6.45
CA ALA A 373 22.65 -5.38 5.87
C ALA A 373 23.62 -4.66 6.85
N ALA A 374 23.35 -4.71 8.15
CA ALA A 374 24.28 -4.17 9.16
C ALA A 374 25.58 -5.00 9.25
N PHE A 375 25.48 -6.33 9.26
CA PHE A 375 26.66 -7.20 9.23
C PHE A 375 27.46 -7.06 7.94
N ASP A 376 26.79 -6.96 6.80
CA ASP A 376 27.45 -6.78 5.48
C ASP A 376 28.21 -5.44 5.42
N ARG A 377 27.67 -4.38 6.00
CA ARG A 377 28.41 -3.09 6.11
C ARG A 377 29.64 -3.23 6.97
N TRP A 378 29.55 -3.91 8.10
CA TRP A 378 30.72 -4.17 8.96
C TRP A 378 31.82 -4.92 8.22
N ASN A 379 31.46 -6.03 7.54
CA ASN A 379 32.40 -6.86 6.79
C ASN A 379 33.12 -6.07 5.69
N ARG A 380 32.40 -5.20 4.96
CA ARG A 380 33.01 -4.31 3.96
C ARG A 380 34.02 -3.34 4.61
N THR A 381 33.65 -2.72 5.73
CA THR A 381 34.53 -1.78 6.44
C THR A 381 35.80 -2.47 6.92
N GLU A 382 35.73 -3.69 7.42
CA GLU A 382 36.88 -4.47 7.87
C GLU A 382 37.79 -4.87 6.69
N ALA A 383 37.20 -5.26 5.54
CA ALA A 383 37.95 -5.56 4.34
C ALA A 383 38.72 -4.33 3.82
N ASP A 384 38.08 -3.15 3.81
CA ASP A 384 38.70 -1.89 3.41
C ASP A 384 39.85 -1.48 4.36
N ARG A 385 39.69 -1.66 5.66
CA ARG A 385 40.74 -1.43 6.67
C ARG A 385 41.94 -2.36 6.47
N SER A 386 41.69 -3.64 6.20
CA SER A 386 42.74 -4.63 5.96
C SER A 386 43.52 -4.37 4.67
N ASN A 387 42.84 -3.87 3.62
CA ASN A 387 43.49 -3.50 2.37
C ASN A 387 44.33 -2.21 2.50
N ASN A 388 43.83 -1.21 3.23
CA ASN A 388 44.56 0.03 3.50
C ASN A 388 45.80 -0.21 4.38
N SER A 389 45.73 -1.13 5.36
CA SER A 389 46.88 -1.47 6.19
C SER A 389 48.01 -2.18 5.44
N LYS A 390 47.69 -2.89 4.33
CA LYS A 390 48.68 -3.52 3.43
C LYS A 390 49.37 -2.54 2.51
N ASN A 391 48.83 -1.34 2.29
CA ASN A 391 49.31 -0.31 1.37
C ASN A 391 50.09 0.83 2.11
N ILE A 392 50.43 0.70 3.39
CA ILE A 392 51.30 1.65 4.06
C ILE A 392 52.74 1.38 3.63
N PRO A 393 53.41 2.30 2.92
CA PRO A 393 54.82 2.10 2.54
C PRO A 393 55.64 1.99 3.82
N ILE A 394 56.39 0.91 3.99
CA ILE A 394 57.43 0.81 5.00
C ILE A 394 58.48 1.86 4.67
N LEU A 395 58.47 3.00 5.33
CA LEU A 395 59.58 3.95 5.29
C LEU A 395 60.79 3.21 5.80
N ARG A 396 61.63 2.72 4.89
CA ARG A 396 63.00 2.26 5.21
C ARG A 396 63.78 3.49 5.64
N THR A 397 63.99 3.62 6.92
CA THR A 397 64.98 4.54 7.46
C THR A 397 66.37 4.08 6.99
N ALA A 398 67.03 4.93 6.20
CA ALA A 398 68.42 4.80 5.81
C ALA A 398 69.32 5.28 6.97
#